data_adb2f56e54da325ed8f4e1c99b83f5f7
#
_entry.id   adb2f56e54da325ed8f4e1c99b83f5f7
#
_cell.length_a   1.000
_cell.length_b   1.000
_cell.length_c   1.000
_cell.angle_alpha   90.00
_cell.angle_beta   90.00
_cell.angle_gamma   90.00
#
_symmetry.space_group_name_H-M   'P 1'
#
loop_
_entity.id
_entity.type
_entity.pdbx_description
1 polymer ?
#
loop_
_entity_poly.entity_id
_entity_poly.type
_entity_poly.pdbx_seq_one_letter_code
_entity_poly.pdbx_strand_id
1 'polypeptide(L)'
;WERKLIQGLAERQMEGILINPINKGKEFEEFLLSLHIPIVCIGNQVSGKITTVQVNEMAAAMDAVELIVSKGYKKIVFVCPPLETEETQNIYVHKQREKGFKAAMAIHPELKMKMIGKTEFLPEVERICARGLHEKTAFLCSGDSYALSIMQWGTKKGLMIPKDFGLMGFDDISLLQYIT
;
A
#
# COMPACT_ATOMS: atom_id res chain seq x y z
N TRP A 1 -3.91 13.36 17.75
CA TRP A 1 -4.69 12.25 18.30
C TRP A 1 -3.78 11.09 18.71
N GLU A 2 -2.94 10.54 17.83
CA GLU A 2 -2.03 9.41 18.12
C GLU A 2 -1.11 9.70 19.32
N ARG A 3 -0.43 10.86 19.35
CA ARG A 3 0.41 11.26 20.51
C ARG A 3 -0.34 11.24 21.84
N LYS A 4 -1.60 11.72 21.86
CA LYS A 4 -2.42 11.74 23.09
C LYS A 4 -2.75 10.34 23.57
N LEU A 5 -3.04 9.39 22.67
CA LEU A 5 -3.28 8.01 23.05
C LEU A 5 -2.03 7.35 23.61
N ILE A 6 -0.89 7.52 22.95
CA ILE A 6 0.39 6.96 23.38
C ILE A 6 0.78 7.53 24.75
N GLN A 7 0.64 8.86 24.94
CA GLN A 7 0.90 9.51 26.22
C GLN A 7 0.02 8.94 27.34
N GLY A 8 -1.28 8.76 27.07
CA GLY A 8 -2.21 8.19 28.04
C GLY A 8 -1.91 6.73 28.39
N LEU A 9 -1.31 5.95 27.47
CA LEU A 9 -0.82 4.60 27.77
C LEU A 9 0.42 4.65 28.69
N ALA A 10 1.36 5.54 28.40
CA ALA A 10 2.55 5.73 29.23
C ALA A 10 2.20 6.16 30.66
N GLU A 11 1.25 7.10 30.83
CA GLU A 11 0.77 7.55 32.12
C GLU A 11 0.09 6.45 32.96
N ARG A 12 -0.43 5.42 32.29
CA ARG A 12 -0.99 4.22 32.93
C ARG A 12 0.05 3.17 33.28
N GLN A 13 1.33 3.52 33.20
CA GLN A 13 2.46 2.64 33.55
C GLN A 13 2.47 1.31 32.76
N MET A 14 2.13 1.38 31.47
CA MET A 14 2.22 0.20 30.60
C MET A 14 3.68 -0.24 30.46
N GLU A 15 3.93 -1.53 30.46
CA GLU A 15 5.28 -2.13 30.35
C GLU A 15 5.90 -1.95 28.96
N GLY A 16 5.09 -1.70 27.95
CA GLY A 16 5.53 -1.45 26.57
C GLY A 16 4.35 -1.16 25.64
N ILE A 17 4.66 -0.66 24.45
CA ILE A 17 3.66 -0.30 23.45
C ILE A 17 4.02 -0.92 22.08
N LEU A 18 3.06 -1.63 21.48
CA LEU A 18 3.10 -2.03 20.10
C LEU A 18 2.23 -1.06 19.29
N ILE A 19 2.78 -0.42 18.25
CA ILE A 19 2.04 0.54 17.44
C ILE A 19 2.24 0.31 15.94
N ASN A 20 1.20 0.56 15.15
CA ASN A 20 1.34 0.83 13.72
C ASN A 20 1.26 2.35 13.53
N PRO A 21 2.41 3.08 13.44
CA PRO A 21 2.42 4.52 13.52
C PRO A 21 1.87 5.17 12.26
N ILE A 22 0.93 6.11 12.45
CA ILE A 22 0.40 6.97 11.39
C ILE A 22 1.17 8.28 11.26
N ASN A 23 1.96 8.64 12.29
CA ASN A 23 2.85 9.78 12.28
C ASN A 23 4.31 9.36 12.10
N LYS A 24 5.14 10.29 11.64
CA LYS A 24 6.59 10.17 11.52
C LYS A 24 7.26 11.53 11.73
N GLY A 25 8.56 11.57 11.49
CA GLY A 25 9.37 12.78 11.58
C GLY A 25 10.09 12.92 12.92
N LYS A 26 11.01 13.86 12.97
CA LYS A 26 11.93 14.03 14.11
C LYS A 26 11.21 14.29 15.43
N GLU A 27 10.22 15.17 15.41
CA GLU A 27 9.44 15.48 16.62
C GLU A 27 8.65 14.28 17.14
N PHE A 28 8.15 13.42 16.25
CA PHE A 28 7.42 12.22 16.66
C PHE A 28 8.39 11.16 17.21
N GLU A 29 9.55 11.00 16.59
CA GLU A 29 10.63 10.14 17.10
C GLU A 29 11.06 10.58 18.51
N GLU A 30 11.37 11.87 18.70
CA GLU A 30 11.80 12.43 19.98
C GLU A 30 10.70 12.23 21.05
N PHE A 31 9.45 12.43 20.68
CA PHE A 31 8.31 12.15 21.59
C PHE A 31 8.29 10.69 22.02
N LEU A 32 8.37 9.73 21.09
CA LEU A 32 8.37 8.29 21.43
C LEU A 32 9.54 7.92 22.33
N LEU A 33 10.73 8.43 22.04
CA LEU A 33 11.93 8.16 22.85
C LEU A 33 11.86 8.79 24.23
N SER A 34 11.14 9.90 24.41
CA SER A 34 10.98 10.58 25.72
C SER A 34 10.09 9.84 26.71
N LEU A 35 9.31 8.87 26.24
CA LEU A 35 8.37 8.13 27.11
C LEU A 35 9.06 7.12 28.04
N HIS A 36 10.33 6.78 27.79
CA HIS A 36 11.14 5.85 28.60
C HIS A 36 10.50 4.47 28.82
N ILE A 37 9.65 4.04 27.90
CA ILE A 37 9.05 2.71 27.87
C ILE A 37 9.38 2.01 26.53
N PRO A 38 9.49 0.68 26.50
CA PRO A 38 9.72 -0.06 25.25
C PRO A 38 8.62 0.21 24.22
N ILE A 39 9.02 0.60 23.01
CA ILE A 39 8.10 0.81 21.89
C ILE A 39 8.59 0.01 20.69
N VAL A 40 7.67 -0.76 20.10
CA VAL A 40 7.92 -1.49 18.85
C VAL A 40 6.89 -1.07 17.81
N CYS A 41 7.38 -0.61 16.67
CA CYS A 41 6.55 -0.31 15.51
C CYS A 41 6.23 -1.59 14.74
N ILE A 42 5.02 -1.66 14.20
CA ILE A 42 4.57 -2.75 13.30
C ILE A 42 4.23 -2.15 11.95
N GLY A 43 4.82 -2.68 10.87
CA GLY A 43 4.59 -2.21 9.50
C GLY A 43 5.28 -0.89 9.21
N ASN A 44 4.71 0.23 9.57
CA ASN A 44 5.31 1.55 9.32
C ASN A 44 6.50 1.83 10.24
N GLN A 45 7.63 2.22 9.66
CA GLN A 45 8.82 2.64 10.39
C GLN A 45 8.76 4.15 10.68
N VAL A 46 9.12 4.55 11.91
CA VAL A 46 9.31 5.96 12.28
C VAL A 46 10.75 6.37 12.00
N SER A 47 11.71 5.60 12.54
CA SER A 47 13.16 5.83 12.34
C SER A 47 13.96 4.57 12.65
N GLY A 48 15.26 4.59 12.34
CA GLY A 48 16.18 3.49 12.70
C GLY A 48 16.48 3.35 14.19
N LYS A 49 16.06 4.29 15.04
CA LYS A 49 16.26 4.24 16.50
C LYS A 49 15.16 3.49 17.24
N ILE A 50 14.00 3.27 16.58
CA ILE A 50 12.87 2.57 17.16
C ILE A 50 12.72 1.22 16.46
N THR A 51 12.70 0.15 17.26
CA THR A 51 12.54 -1.21 16.73
C THR A 51 11.28 -1.31 15.90
N THR A 52 11.41 -1.87 14.70
CA THR A 52 10.27 -2.07 13.79
C THR A 52 10.23 -3.53 13.33
N VAL A 53 9.05 -4.13 13.44
CA VAL A 53 8.74 -5.45 12.87
C VAL A 53 7.91 -5.24 11.61
N GLN A 54 8.39 -5.71 10.49
CA GLN A 54 7.72 -5.49 9.19
C GLN A 54 8.01 -6.62 8.21
N VAL A 55 7.15 -6.80 7.21
CA VAL A 55 7.46 -7.60 6.02
C VAL A 55 8.42 -6.83 5.11
N ASN A 56 9.12 -7.57 4.25
CA ASN A 56 9.89 -6.94 3.18
C ASN A 56 8.95 -6.48 2.06
N GLU A 57 8.34 -5.32 2.26
CA GLU A 57 7.33 -4.75 1.35
C GLU A 57 7.86 -4.53 -0.07
N MET A 58 9.16 -4.21 -0.19
CA MET A 58 9.79 -4.05 -1.50
C MET A 58 9.87 -5.39 -2.24
N ALA A 59 10.34 -6.44 -1.59
CA ALA A 59 10.40 -7.78 -2.19
C ALA A 59 9.00 -8.30 -2.52
N ALA A 60 8.03 -8.15 -1.60
CA ALA A 60 6.65 -8.57 -1.83
C ALA A 60 6.01 -7.88 -3.05
N ALA A 61 6.30 -6.59 -3.26
CA ALA A 61 5.81 -5.88 -4.45
C ALA A 61 6.52 -6.34 -5.74
N MET A 62 7.80 -6.72 -5.67
CA MET A 62 8.50 -7.35 -6.80
C MET A 62 7.88 -8.70 -7.15
N ASP A 63 7.66 -9.57 -6.16
CA ASP A 63 7.03 -10.88 -6.35
C ASP A 63 5.62 -10.74 -6.94
N ALA A 64 4.86 -9.73 -6.53
CA ALA A 64 3.54 -9.43 -7.09
C ALA A 64 3.62 -9.09 -8.58
N VAL A 65 4.60 -8.28 -8.99
CA VAL A 65 4.82 -7.98 -10.42
C VAL A 65 5.19 -9.24 -11.19
N GLU A 66 6.12 -10.06 -10.69
CA GLU A 66 6.52 -11.32 -11.32
C GLU A 66 5.33 -12.27 -11.51
N LEU A 67 4.46 -12.38 -10.49
CA LEU A 67 3.24 -13.17 -10.61
C LEU A 67 2.32 -12.63 -11.72
N ILE A 68 2.12 -11.32 -11.79
CA ILE A 68 1.31 -10.68 -12.84
C ILE A 68 1.92 -10.94 -14.23
N VAL A 69 3.24 -10.81 -14.36
CA VAL A 69 3.97 -11.11 -15.60
C VAL A 69 3.80 -12.56 -16.02
N SER A 70 3.93 -13.51 -15.08
CA SER A 70 3.76 -14.95 -15.33
C SER A 70 2.35 -15.30 -15.84
N LYS A 71 1.35 -14.49 -15.51
CA LYS A 71 -0.03 -14.61 -16.03
C LYS A 71 -0.23 -13.96 -17.39
N GLY A 72 0.84 -13.45 -18.01
CA GLY A 72 0.85 -12.89 -19.35
C GLY A 72 0.28 -11.48 -19.51
N TYR A 73 0.20 -10.72 -18.43
CA TYR A 73 -0.18 -9.31 -18.48
C TYR A 73 0.96 -8.49 -19.12
N LYS A 74 0.59 -7.47 -19.90
CA LYS A 74 1.51 -6.62 -20.66
C LYS A 74 1.55 -5.18 -20.17
N LYS A 75 0.56 -4.80 -19.38
CA LYS A 75 0.47 -3.49 -18.75
C LYS A 75 0.10 -3.66 -17.29
N ILE A 76 0.85 -2.99 -16.42
CA ILE A 76 0.57 -2.99 -14.98
C ILE A 76 0.32 -1.54 -14.53
N VAL A 77 -0.82 -1.34 -13.88
CA VAL A 77 -1.20 -0.06 -13.29
C VAL A 77 -1.09 -0.19 -11.78
N PHE A 78 -0.09 0.48 -11.18
CA PHE A 78 0.06 0.50 -9.74
C PHE A 78 -0.83 1.58 -9.13
N VAL A 79 -1.70 1.19 -8.18
CA VAL A 79 -2.65 2.08 -7.52
C VAL A 79 -2.27 2.20 -6.04
N CYS A 80 -2.02 3.42 -5.59
CA CYS A 80 -1.57 3.70 -4.23
C CYS A 80 -2.13 5.06 -3.74
N PRO A 81 -2.04 5.35 -2.42
CA PRO A 81 -2.33 6.70 -1.93
C PRO A 81 -1.35 7.72 -2.53
N PRO A 82 -1.62 9.02 -2.39
CA PRO A 82 -0.62 10.05 -2.67
C PRO A 82 0.66 9.76 -1.88
N LEU A 83 1.81 9.68 -2.57
CA LEU A 83 3.11 9.37 -1.94
C LEU A 83 3.90 10.63 -1.58
N GLU A 84 3.48 11.78 -2.09
CA GLU A 84 3.90 13.11 -1.66
C GLU A 84 2.90 13.60 -0.62
N THR A 85 3.17 13.33 0.65
CA THR A 85 2.33 13.66 1.78
C THR A 85 3.06 14.63 2.71
N GLU A 86 2.32 15.22 3.65
CA GLU A 86 2.91 16.02 4.73
C GLU A 86 4.04 15.27 5.43
N GLU A 87 5.05 15.99 5.91
CA GLU A 87 6.24 15.40 6.56
C GLU A 87 5.87 14.50 7.74
N THR A 88 4.73 14.76 8.38
CA THR A 88 4.27 14.04 9.55
C THR A 88 3.51 12.75 9.24
N GLN A 89 2.97 12.59 8.02
CA GLN A 89 2.17 11.41 7.66
C GLN A 89 3.06 10.21 7.31
N ASN A 90 2.84 9.10 8.01
CA ASN A 90 3.60 7.88 7.78
C ASN A 90 2.97 7.00 6.70
N ILE A 91 3.59 6.97 5.54
CA ILE A 91 3.22 6.13 4.40
C ILE A 91 4.38 5.21 4.00
N TYR A 92 5.20 4.81 4.96
CA TYR A 92 6.42 4.05 4.73
C TYR A 92 6.16 2.76 3.92
N VAL A 93 5.18 1.96 4.33
CA VAL A 93 4.78 0.72 3.65
C VAL A 93 4.48 0.96 2.16
N HIS A 94 3.64 1.95 1.86
CA HIS A 94 3.27 2.26 0.47
C HIS A 94 4.47 2.73 -0.37
N LYS A 95 5.40 3.47 0.24
CA LYS A 95 6.66 3.87 -0.44
C LYS A 95 7.58 2.69 -0.72
N GLN A 96 7.63 1.69 0.17
CA GLN A 96 8.42 0.48 -0.07
C GLN A 96 7.78 -0.37 -1.18
N ARG A 97 6.46 -0.53 -1.21
CA ARG A 97 5.73 -1.20 -2.28
C ARG A 97 5.92 -0.51 -3.63
N GLU A 98 5.90 0.83 -3.66
CA GLU A 98 6.23 1.62 -4.86
C GLU A 98 7.64 1.35 -5.37
N LYS A 99 8.64 1.34 -4.46
CA LYS A 99 10.03 1.04 -4.83
C LYS A 99 10.16 -0.36 -5.44
N GLY A 100 9.53 -1.35 -4.83
CA GLY A 100 9.51 -2.72 -5.35
C GLY A 100 8.86 -2.81 -6.72
N PHE A 101 7.71 -2.16 -6.90
CA PHE A 101 7.04 -2.07 -8.19
C PHE A 101 7.96 -1.46 -9.26
N LYS A 102 8.57 -0.31 -8.99
CA LYS A 102 9.50 0.35 -9.93
C LYS A 102 10.71 -0.51 -10.24
N ALA A 103 11.27 -1.18 -9.24
CA ALA A 103 12.44 -2.07 -9.41
C ALA A 103 12.10 -3.26 -10.32
N ALA A 104 10.96 -3.92 -10.09
CA ALA A 104 10.48 -5.01 -10.93
C ALA A 104 10.20 -4.56 -12.37
N MET A 105 9.55 -3.41 -12.55
CA MET A 105 9.27 -2.88 -13.88
C MET A 105 10.54 -2.50 -14.66
N ALA A 106 11.64 -2.15 -13.97
CA ALA A 106 12.93 -1.91 -14.60
C ALA A 106 13.58 -3.19 -15.16
N ILE A 107 13.22 -4.36 -14.60
CA ILE A 107 13.67 -5.68 -15.08
C ILE A 107 12.88 -6.11 -16.32
N HIS A 108 11.66 -5.58 -16.49
CA HIS A 108 10.71 -5.91 -17.55
C HIS A 108 10.45 -4.72 -18.50
N PRO A 109 11.45 -4.28 -19.30
CA PRO A 109 11.31 -3.10 -20.16
C PRO A 109 10.26 -3.25 -21.28
N GLU A 110 9.84 -4.48 -21.55
CA GLU A 110 8.77 -4.81 -22.51
C GLU A 110 7.36 -4.49 -22.00
N LEU A 111 7.21 -4.27 -20.69
CA LEU A 111 5.93 -4.00 -20.06
C LEU A 111 5.62 -2.51 -20.03
N LYS A 112 4.34 -2.18 -20.10
CA LYS A 112 3.88 -0.81 -19.91
C LYS A 112 3.54 -0.57 -18.44
N MET A 113 4.09 0.48 -17.89
CA MET A 113 3.86 0.92 -16.52
C MET A 113 3.00 2.18 -16.47
N LYS A 114 2.07 2.21 -15.52
CA LYS A 114 1.40 3.44 -15.08
C LYS A 114 1.26 3.44 -13.56
N MET A 115 1.31 4.63 -12.97
CA MET A 115 1.03 4.82 -11.54
C MET A 115 -0.18 5.73 -11.36
N ILE A 116 -1.01 5.42 -10.37
CA ILE A 116 -2.11 6.25 -9.90
C ILE A 116 -1.89 6.45 -8.39
N GLY A 117 -1.26 7.57 -8.02
CA GLY A 117 -0.99 7.98 -6.63
C GLY A 117 -1.93 9.10 -6.22
N LYS A 118 -3.23 8.84 -6.08
CA LYS A 118 -4.26 9.83 -5.81
C LYS A 118 -5.32 9.31 -4.85
N THR A 119 -5.88 10.19 -4.04
CA THR A 119 -7.06 9.88 -3.22
C THR A 119 -8.25 9.52 -4.11
N GLU A 120 -8.54 10.35 -5.11
CA GLU A 120 -9.58 10.11 -6.10
C GLU A 120 -9.00 9.34 -7.30
N PHE A 121 -8.78 8.04 -7.16
CA PHE A 121 -8.14 7.20 -8.17
C PHE A 121 -9.11 6.58 -9.18
N LEU A 122 -10.38 6.35 -8.82
CA LEU A 122 -11.38 5.69 -9.68
C LEU A 122 -11.59 6.39 -11.04
N PRO A 123 -11.63 7.73 -11.15
CA PRO A 123 -11.73 8.40 -12.46
C PRO A 123 -10.57 8.07 -13.40
N GLU A 124 -9.35 7.85 -12.86
CA GLU A 124 -8.20 7.41 -13.68
C GLU A 124 -8.33 5.95 -14.12
N VAL A 125 -8.84 5.08 -13.25
CA VAL A 125 -9.16 3.68 -13.58
C VAL A 125 -10.19 3.65 -14.70
N GLU A 126 -11.29 4.41 -14.57
CA GLU A 126 -12.32 4.52 -15.60
C GLU A 126 -11.76 5.01 -16.94
N ARG A 127 -10.90 6.04 -16.94
CA ARG A 127 -10.25 6.55 -18.15
C ARG A 127 -9.37 5.51 -18.83
N ILE A 128 -8.68 4.67 -18.06
CA ILE A 128 -7.85 3.58 -18.60
C ILE A 128 -8.73 2.54 -19.27
N CYS A 129 -9.82 2.13 -18.61
CA CYS A 129 -10.73 1.13 -19.14
C CYS A 129 -11.54 1.65 -20.35
N ALA A 130 -11.99 2.91 -20.32
CA ALA A 130 -12.77 3.52 -21.42
C ALA A 130 -11.98 3.67 -22.72
N ARG A 131 -10.64 3.78 -22.66
CA ARG A 131 -9.79 3.83 -23.85
C ARG A 131 -9.62 2.46 -24.55
N GLY A 132 -10.26 1.45 -24.02
CA GLY A 132 -10.10 0.06 -24.43
C GLY A 132 -8.85 -0.57 -23.82
N LEU A 133 -9.01 -1.76 -23.29
CA LEU A 133 -7.90 -2.56 -22.76
C LEU A 133 -7.31 -3.39 -23.92
N HIS A 134 -6.69 -2.68 -24.89
CA HIS A 134 -6.08 -3.32 -26.07
C HIS A 134 -4.95 -4.29 -25.72
N GLU A 135 -4.40 -4.15 -24.52
CA GLU A 135 -3.38 -5.04 -23.96
C GLU A 135 -3.89 -5.61 -22.66
N LYS A 136 -3.54 -6.87 -22.38
CA LYS A 136 -3.89 -7.52 -21.10
C LYS A 136 -3.33 -6.70 -19.94
N THR A 137 -4.20 -5.99 -19.26
CA THR A 137 -3.87 -5.02 -18.20
C THR A 137 -4.22 -5.56 -16.83
N ALA A 138 -3.34 -5.38 -15.85
CA ALA A 138 -3.60 -5.64 -14.45
C ALA A 138 -3.50 -4.36 -13.62
N PHE A 139 -4.38 -4.22 -12.63
CA PHE A 139 -4.25 -3.23 -11.56
C PHE A 139 -3.61 -3.93 -10.34
N LEU A 140 -2.43 -3.47 -9.95
CA LEU A 140 -1.75 -3.85 -8.73
C LEU A 140 -1.98 -2.73 -7.71
N CYS A 141 -2.73 -3.05 -6.67
CA CYS A 141 -3.12 -2.08 -5.63
C CYS A 141 -2.19 -2.21 -4.42
N SER A 142 -1.74 -1.10 -3.86
CA SER A 142 -0.87 -1.11 -2.68
C SER A 142 -1.61 -1.42 -1.36
N GLY A 143 -2.85 -1.91 -1.44
CA GLY A 143 -3.68 -2.37 -0.33
C GLY A 143 -5.03 -2.85 -0.86
N ASP A 144 -5.68 -3.75 -0.13
CA ASP A 144 -6.93 -4.39 -0.54
C ASP A 144 -8.11 -3.41 -0.66
N SER A 145 -8.12 -2.34 0.13
CA SER A 145 -9.16 -1.32 0.03
C SER A 145 -9.26 -0.68 -1.35
N TYR A 146 -8.12 -0.47 -2.01
CA TYR A 146 -8.07 0.01 -3.40
C TYR A 146 -8.57 -1.04 -4.37
N ALA A 147 -8.14 -2.29 -4.19
CA ALA A 147 -8.59 -3.42 -5.02
C ALA A 147 -10.11 -3.62 -4.91
N LEU A 148 -10.65 -3.60 -3.71
CA LEU A 148 -12.09 -3.72 -3.46
C LEU A 148 -12.90 -2.60 -4.13
N SER A 149 -12.40 -1.37 -4.06
CA SER A 149 -13.04 -0.22 -4.72
C SER A 149 -13.06 -0.38 -6.24
N ILE A 150 -11.96 -0.86 -6.84
CA ILE A 150 -11.87 -1.12 -8.29
C ILE A 150 -12.79 -2.29 -8.67
N MET A 151 -12.82 -3.35 -7.88
CA MET A 151 -13.70 -4.49 -8.10
C MET A 151 -15.17 -4.08 -8.08
N GLN A 152 -15.60 -3.34 -7.05
CA GLN A 152 -16.97 -2.84 -6.94
C GLN A 152 -17.33 -1.92 -8.11
N TRP A 153 -16.42 -1.01 -8.50
CA TRP A 153 -16.60 -0.15 -9.66
C TRP A 153 -16.74 -0.98 -10.95
N GLY A 154 -15.85 -1.95 -11.17
CA GLY A 154 -15.88 -2.81 -12.35
C GLY A 154 -17.18 -3.61 -12.46
N THR A 155 -17.64 -4.20 -11.35
CA THR A 155 -18.91 -4.92 -11.28
C THR A 155 -20.09 -4.02 -11.67
N LYS A 156 -20.15 -2.77 -11.15
CA LYS A 156 -21.18 -1.79 -11.52
C LYS A 156 -21.15 -1.41 -13.00
N LYS A 157 -20.00 -1.53 -13.65
CA LYS A 157 -19.82 -1.27 -15.11
C LYS A 157 -20.00 -2.53 -15.97
N GLY A 158 -20.32 -3.67 -15.37
CA GLY A 158 -20.47 -4.95 -16.09
C GLY A 158 -19.14 -5.57 -16.53
N LEU A 159 -18.00 -5.13 -15.95
CA LEU A 159 -16.67 -5.67 -16.23
C LEU A 159 -16.39 -6.90 -15.36
N MET A 160 -15.74 -7.88 -15.95
CA MET A 160 -15.41 -9.16 -15.29
C MET A 160 -13.92 -9.28 -14.99
N ILE A 161 -13.60 -9.66 -13.75
CA ILE A 161 -12.22 -9.97 -13.31
C ILE A 161 -12.09 -11.50 -13.28
N PRO A 162 -11.05 -12.09 -13.86
CA PRO A 162 -9.89 -11.47 -14.55
C PRO A 162 -10.06 -11.33 -16.08
N LYS A 163 -11.27 -11.49 -16.63
CA LYS A 163 -11.52 -11.55 -18.09
C LYS A 163 -11.19 -10.21 -18.77
N ASP A 164 -11.69 -9.11 -18.22
CA ASP A 164 -11.51 -7.79 -18.82
C ASP A 164 -10.22 -7.13 -18.31
N PHE A 165 -9.89 -7.30 -17.03
CA PHE A 165 -8.61 -6.88 -16.45
C PHE A 165 -8.25 -7.74 -15.23
N GLY A 166 -6.94 -7.82 -14.92
CA GLY A 166 -6.46 -8.44 -13.69
C GLY A 166 -6.54 -7.46 -12.52
N LEU A 167 -6.72 -8.00 -11.32
CA LEU A 167 -6.73 -7.21 -10.10
C LEU A 167 -5.97 -7.94 -9.01
N MET A 168 -5.09 -7.23 -8.31
CA MET A 168 -4.31 -7.74 -7.19
C MET A 168 -4.22 -6.70 -6.08
N GLY A 169 -4.44 -7.10 -4.85
CA GLY A 169 -4.31 -6.28 -3.65
C GLY A 169 -3.10 -6.68 -2.81
N PHE A 170 -3.02 -6.13 -1.62
CA PHE A 170 -2.12 -6.48 -0.54
C PHE A 170 -2.91 -6.49 0.76
N ASP A 171 -2.39 -7.21 1.77
CA ASP A 171 -2.80 -7.26 3.17
C ASP A 171 -3.68 -8.45 3.55
N ASP A 172 -4.41 -9.08 2.61
CA ASP A 172 -5.32 -10.21 2.84
C ASP A 172 -6.30 -9.93 4.00
N ILE A 173 -6.97 -8.79 3.91
CA ILE A 173 -7.90 -8.36 4.97
C ILE A 173 -9.06 -9.33 5.10
N SER A 174 -9.56 -9.53 6.33
CA SER A 174 -10.62 -10.50 6.64
C SER A 174 -11.91 -10.31 5.83
N LEU A 175 -12.15 -9.09 5.31
CA LEU A 175 -13.30 -8.80 4.44
C LEU A 175 -13.29 -9.62 3.15
N LEU A 176 -12.10 -10.01 2.65
CA LEU A 176 -11.97 -10.80 1.41
C LEU A 176 -12.64 -12.18 1.52
N GLN A 177 -12.78 -12.74 2.73
CA GLN A 177 -13.45 -14.02 2.95
C GLN A 177 -14.94 -14.00 2.61
N TYR A 178 -15.54 -12.82 2.51
CA TYR A 178 -16.97 -12.65 2.20
C TYR A 178 -17.23 -12.24 0.75
N ILE A 179 -16.18 -12.23 -0.07
CA ILE A 179 -16.26 -11.86 -1.48
C ILE A 179 -16.17 -13.13 -2.31
N THR A 180 -17.23 -13.41 -3.06
CA THR A 180 -17.33 -14.55 -3.99
C THR A 180 -17.21 -14.11 -5.43
#